data_df1cbb57cbc502f812267c150347faab
#
_entry.id   df1cbb57cbc502f812267c150347faab
#
_cell.length_a   1.000
_cell.length_b   1.000
_cell.length_c   1.000
_cell.angle_alpha   90.00
_cell.angle_beta   90.00
_cell.angle_gamma   90.00
#
_symmetry.space_group_name_H-M   'P 1'
#
loop_
_entity.id
_entity.type
_entity.pdbx_description
1 polymer ?
#
loop_
_entity_poly.entity_id
_entity_poly.type
_entity_poly.pdbx_seq_one_letter_code
_entity_poly.pdbx_strand_id
1 'polypeptide(L)'
;MTWKSISADKFLYLRGASYYVRRRVPSELRQAIGKEFLITCLKTSNFKEASRLATFVNADHQKRLDEAAGRLHPQENSRKFDELSAHELEKIVTDWFSNKYRAAALALGGEDLYVPEPKEEETFADLELRRRELNRKVIILSLPNSPQHEQLLRGAIEGLARANGIAMRRITLGPMQRRTEIIADRAGWRYIMFFDLVRRGVVELMRQEIADLAVIPMHISDPELHEVIQSPSRRSRRTVTLAELIEEFKADPNRKDMRKKVELDYALLFRVMDEVIGYDRRLRDIERDDCKAVRDLLLRLPANSTKLYKGLKFVEAAEQGEKDGRGTLSPVTVNSYVHKMSALFNFGVVEERMDKNPARKLGIEGHEHSEEDRNPFTPDQLEKIFSAPIYTGCQDDNRNWAKAGARRPKGTKFWVPLFGLYQGMRLNEICQLRLEDIKREGGIDFFDIRPDGMSDKKGQTKQEDGGQRTKTASSRRRVPVHPRLAELGFLDFVRDLREGGKERLFPDLKKDIRGYYSDGFQKWFSRLLDKQKAKEAKTSFHSFRHNWANAMRLAGVPQERRRLIGGWKRTATDEKYGSDLPLVEIYSELSKITYTDIAAIGAL
;
A
#
# COMPACT_ATOMS: atom_id res chain seq x y z
N MET A 1 -33.83 16.76 21.35
CA MET A 1 -32.94 15.63 21.06
C MET A 1 -31.52 16.17 20.97
N THR A 2 -30.62 15.71 21.82
CA THR A 2 -29.23 16.17 21.91
C THR A 2 -28.35 15.44 20.89
N TRP A 3 -27.31 16.11 20.39
CA TRP A 3 -26.29 15.53 19.53
C TRP A 3 -25.27 14.74 20.38
N LYS A 4 -25.08 13.44 20.10
CA LYS A 4 -24.07 12.61 20.75
C LYS A 4 -22.91 12.42 19.77
N SER A 5 -21.71 12.89 20.11
CA SER A 5 -20.49 12.66 19.30
C SER A 5 -20.10 11.18 19.39
N ILE A 6 -19.82 10.57 18.24
CA ILE A 6 -19.43 9.15 18.11
C ILE A 6 -17.99 9.02 17.65
N SER A 7 -17.54 9.86 16.70
CA SER A 7 -16.18 9.88 16.19
C SER A 7 -15.85 11.34 15.80
N ALA A 8 -14.97 11.97 16.56
CA ALA A 8 -14.60 13.36 16.34
C ALA A 8 -13.79 13.55 15.06
N ASP A 9 -12.89 12.63 14.75
CA ASP A 9 -12.06 12.58 13.55
C ASP A 9 -12.85 12.42 12.24
N LYS A 10 -14.06 11.78 12.33
CA LYS A 10 -14.99 11.63 11.20
C LYS A 10 -16.17 12.57 11.26
N PHE A 11 -16.20 13.51 12.19
CA PHE A 11 -17.35 14.42 12.43
C PHE A 11 -18.70 13.70 12.53
N LEU A 12 -18.68 12.45 13.07
CA LEU A 12 -19.82 11.54 13.12
C LEU A 12 -20.59 11.71 14.42
N TYR A 13 -21.89 11.98 14.31
CA TYR A 13 -22.80 12.21 15.43
C TYR A 13 -24.03 11.31 15.32
N LEU A 14 -24.60 10.96 16.47
CA LEU A 14 -25.88 10.27 16.57
C LEU A 14 -26.94 11.26 17.06
N ARG A 15 -28.10 11.27 16.39
CA ARG A 15 -29.27 12.04 16.80
C ARG A 15 -30.54 11.18 16.61
N GLY A 16 -31.18 10.80 17.72
CA GLY A 16 -32.20 9.75 17.68
C GLY A 16 -31.60 8.40 17.30
N ALA A 17 -32.20 7.72 16.33
CA ALA A 17 -31.75 6.43 15.82
C ALA A 17 -30.83 6.54 14.57
N SER A 18 -30.53 7.73 14.10
CA SER A 18 -29.79 7.92 12.85
C SER A 18 -28.45 8.60 13.05
N TYR A 19 -27.45 8.21 12.23
CA TYR A 19 -26.14 8.84 12.19
C TYR A 19 -26.12 10.03 11.23
N TYR A 20 -25.27 11.03 11.57
CA TYR A 20 -25.10 12.28 10.82
C TYR A 20 -23.63 12.64 10.76
N VAL A 21 -23.19 13.21 9.65
CA VAL A 21 -21.96 13.98 9.60
C VAL A 21 -22.30 15.44 9.92
N ARG A 22 -21.67 16.01 10.96
CA ARG A 22 -21.86 17.39 11.38
C ARG A 22 -20.51 18.07 11.51
N ARG A 23 -20.21 18.99 10.60
CA ARG A 23 -18.93 19.68 10.52
C ARG A 23 -19.14 21.20 10.70
N ARG A 24 -18.36 21.81 11.60
CA ARG A 24 -18.44 23.25 11.82
C ARG A 24 -17.80 23.98 10.66
N VAL A 25 -18.49 25.03 10.17
CA VAL A 25 -17.96 25.92 9.13
C VAL A 25 -17.07 26.97 9.80
N PRO A 26 -15.82 27.17 9.35
CA PRO A 26 -14.94 28.23 9.81
C PRO A 26 -15.63 29.58 9.76
N SER A 27 -15.36 30.44 10.74
CA SER A 27 -16.02 31.76 10.88
C SER A 27 -15.97 32.59 9.61
N GLU A 28 -14.84 32.57 8.93
CA GLU A 28 -14.56 33.29 7.69
C GLU A 28 -15.43 32.84 6.50
N LEU A 29 -15.82 31.56 6.49
CA LEU A 29 -16.58 30.96 5.40
C LEU A 29 -18.09 30.95 5.62
N ARG A 30 -18.56 31.29 6.84
CA ARG A 30 -19.99 31.24 7.19
C ARG A 30 -20.86 32.14 6.33
N GLN A 31 -20.37 33.35 6.00
CA GLN A 31 -21.07 34.25 5.11
C GLN A 31 -21.18 33.70 3.68
N ALA A 32 -20.15 33.00 3.20
CA ALA A 32 -20.13 32.41 1.86
C ALA A 32 -21.00 31.17 1.76
N ILE A 33 -21.06 30.35 2.82
CA ILE A 33 -21.82 29.10 2.88
C ILE A 33 -23.26 29.30 3.37
N GLY A 34 -23.52 30.39 4.12
CA GLY A 34 -24.83 30.68 4.68
C GLY A 34 -25.24 29.76 5.86
N LYS A 35 -24.30 29.01 6.45
CA LYS A 35 -24.57 28.04 7.52
C LYS A 35 -23.42 28.00 8.52
N GLU A 36 -23.75 27.75 9.79
CA GLU A 36 -22.73 27.53 10.84
C GLU A 36 -22.19 26.09 10.83
N PHE A 37 -23.02 25.15 10.40
CA PHE A 37 -22.65 23.73 10.30
C PHE A 37 -23.10 23.16 8.96
N LEU A 38 -22.25 22.32 8.34
CA LEU A 38 -22.64 21.39 7.30
C LEU A 38 -23.14 20.12 8.00
N ILE A 39 -24.39 19.75 7.74
CA ILE A 39 -25.04 18.62 8.39
C ILE A 39 -25.66 17.75 7.30
N THR A 40 -25.28 16.46 7.28
CA THR A 40 -25.83 15.46 6.34
C THR A 40 -26.27 14.22 7.12
N CYS A 41 -27.53 13.80 6.94
CA CYS A 41 -28.05 12.57 7.50
C CYS A 41 -27.56 11.37 6.66
N LEU A 42 -27.02 10.35 7.33
CA LEU A 42 -26.51 9.14 6.65
C LEU A 42 -27.59 8.08 6.43
N LYS A 43 -28.81 8.35 6.87
CA LYS A 43 -30.00 7.46 6.72
C LYS A 43 -29.75 6.00 7.14
N THR A 44 -28.85 5.78 8.10
CA THR A 44 -28.56 4.46 8.66
C THR A 44 -28.48 4.51 10.18
N SER A 45 -28.85 3.42 10.83
CA SER A 45 -28.67 3.19 12.27
C SER A 45 -27.49 2.25 12.57
N ASN A 46 -26.83 1.71 11.54
CA ASN A 46 -25.68 0.84 11.66
C ASN A 46 -24.38 1.64 11.72
N PHE A 47 -23.61 1.51 12.81
CA PHE A 47 -22.36 2.24 13.02
C PHE A 47 -21.29 1.95 11.96
N LYS A 48 -21.13 0.68 11.54
CA LYS A 48 -20.09 0.28 10.57
C LYS A 48 -20.36 0.89 9.20
N GLU A 49 -21.61 0.90 8.78
CA GLU A 49 -22.08 1.54 7.55
C GLU A 49 -21.97 3.07 7.65
N ALA A 50 -22.43 3.66 8.76
CA ALA A 50 -22.31 5.09 9.01
C ALA A 50 -20.86 5.58 8.97
N SER A 51 -19.92 4.81 9.53
CA SER A 51 -18.49 5.11 9.50
C SER A 51 -17.90 5.11 8.09
N ARG A 52 -18.38 4.22 7.22
CA ARG A 52 -17.99 4.17 5.80
C ARG A 52 -18.57 5.37 5.04
N LEU A 53 -19.85 5.63 5.18
CA LEU A 53 -20.54 6.74 4.51
C LEU A 53 -20.00 8.10 4.94
N ALA A 54 -19.63 8.25 6.23
CA ALA A 54 -19.05 9.48 6.75
C ALA A 54 -17.77 9.91 6.01
N THR A 55 -16.97 8.99 5.51
CA THR A 55 -15.76 9.30 4.75
C THR A 55 -16.08 10.04 3.45
N PHE A 56 -17.11 9.59 2.72
CA PHE A 56 -17.54 10.23 1.47
C PHE A 56 -18.20 11.60 1.72
N VAL A 57 -19.08 11.67 2.73
CA VAL A 57 -19.74 12.93 3.08
C VAL A 57 -18.75 13.97 3.60
N ASN A 58 -17.71 13.57 4.33
CA ASN A 58 -16.65 14.47 4.77
C ASN A 58 -15.82 15.01 3.60
N ALA A 59 -15.58 14.20 2.56
CA ALA A 59 -14.94 14.67 1.33
C ALA A 59 -15.79 15.72 0.60
N ASP A 60 -17.12 15.51 0.51
CA ASP A 60 -18.05 16.51 -0.07
C ASP A 60 -18.09 17.78 0.77
N HIS A 61 -18.17 17.68 2.10
CA HIS A 61 -18.11 18.84 2.98
C HIS A 61 -16.77 19.59 2.85
N GLN A 62 -15.63 18.86 2.73
CA GLN A 62 -14.33 19.51 2.50
C GLN A 62 -14.32 20.26 1.17
N LYS A 63 -14.78 19.62 0.09
CA LYS A 63 -14.89 20.27 -1.22
C LYS A 63 -15.69 21.56 -1.17
N ARG A 64 -16.83 21.58 -0.47
CA ARG A 64 -17.66 22.80 -0.29
C ARG A 64 -16.94 23.89 0.50
N LEU A 65 -16.15 23.51 1.51
CA LEU A 65 -15.33 24.45 2.28
C LEU A 65 -14.21 25.04 1.42
N ASP A 66 -13.54 24.22 0.63
CA ASP A 66 -12.46 24.65 -0.27
C ASP A 66 -12.97 25.55 -1.39
N GLU A 67 -14.14 25.23 -1.96
CA GLU A 67 -14.83 26.08 -2.93
C GLU A 67 -15.23 27.44 -2.33
N ALA A 68 -15.66 27.45 -1.09
CA ALA A 68 -16.00 28.69 -0.39
C ALA A 68 -14.75 29.51 -0.04
N ALA A 69 -13.66 28.85 0.36
CA ALA A 69 -12.36 29.49 0.62
C ALA A 69 -11.78 30.09 -0.66
N GLY A 70 -11.82 29.36 -1.77
CA GLY A 70 -11.39 29.89 -3.08
C GLY A 70 -12.21 31.07 -3.58
N ARG A 71 -13.42 31.29 -3.04
CA ARG A 71 -14.25 32.47 -3.33
C ARG A 71 -13.88 33.71 -2.49
N LEU A 72 -13.29 33.48 -1.32
CA LEU A 72 -12.89 34.56 -0.40
C LEU A 72 -11.48 35.09 -0.64
N HIS A 73 -10.59 34.20 -1.08
CA HIS A 73 -9.22 34.54 -1.44
C HIS A 73 -9.03 34.26 -2.93
N PRO A 74 -9.17 35.27 -3.82
CA PRO A 74 -8.69 35.15 -5.19
C PRO A 74 -7.19 34.83 -5.10
N GLN A 75 -6.77 33.74 -5.72
CA GLN A 75 -5.39 33.28 -5.68
C GLN A 75 -4.46 34.42 -6.13
N GLU A 76 -3.58 34.88 -5.25
CA GLU A 76 -2.53 35.87 -5.58
C GLU A 76 -1.56 35.41 -6.68
N ASN A 77 -1.64 34.13 -7.10
CA ASN A 77 -0.84 33.51 -8.16
C ASN A 77 -1.66 33.08 -9.39
N SER A 78 -2.87 33.65 -9.62
CA SER A 78 -3.61 33.31 -10.84
C SER A 78 -3.03 34.04 -12.06
N ARG A 79 -2.65 33.26 -13.11
CA ARG A 79 -2.13 33.80 -14.37
C ARG A 79 -3.27 34.43 -15.18
N LYS A 80 -3.01 35.59 -15.78
CA LYS A 80 -3.99 36.18 -16.72
C LYS A 80 -4.06 35.35 -17.98
N PHE A 81 -5.26 35.20 -18.55
CA PHE A 81 -5.47 34.41 -19.76
C PHE A 81 -4.58 34.88 -20.91
N ASP A 82 -4.46 36.20 -21.10
CA ASP A 82 -3.70 36.82 -22.17
C ASP A 82 -2.16 36.67 -22.02
N GLU A 83 -1.69 36.22 -20.86
CA GLU A 83 -0.29 35.87 -20.60
C GLU A 83 0.07 34.46 -21.04
N LEU A 84 -0.92 33.59 -21.33
CA LEU A 84 -0.72 32.23 -21.79
C LEU A 84 -0.40 32.22 -23.29
N SER A 85 0.56 31.40 -23.70
CA SER A 85 0.86 31.17 -25.10
C SER A 85 -0.25 30.34 -25.79
N ALA A 86 -0.35 30.41 -27.10
CA ALA A 86 -1.28 29.57 -27.87
C ALA A 86 -1.08 28.07 -27.57
N HIS A 87 0.17 27.64 -27.55
CA HIS A 87 0.54 26.24 -27.28
C HIS A 87 0.14 25.78 -25.85
N GLU A 88 0.25 26.65 -24.83
CA GLU A 88 -0.23 26.32 -23.47
C GLU A 88 -1.75 26.18 -23.43
N LEU A 89 -2.49 27.06 -24.11
CA LEU A 89 -3.95 26.99 -24.20
C LEU A 89 -4.43 25.75 -24.95
N GLU A 90 -3.79 25.43 -26.08
CA GLU A 90 -4.04 24.22 -26.85
C GLU A 90 -3.78 22.96 -26.00
N LYS A 91 -2.64 22.90 -25.30
CA LYS A 91 -2.30 21.80 -24.40
C LYS A 91 -3.33 21.63 -23.28
N ILE A 92 -3.77 22.72 -22.64
CA ILE A 92 -4.81 22.68 -21.58
C ILE A 92 -6.09 22.01 -22.10
N VAL A 93 -6.54 22.36 -23.31
CA VAL A 93 -7.77 21.80 -23.87
C VAL A 93 -7.59 20.36 -24.32
N THR A 94 -6.47 20.04 -24.98
CA THR A 94 -6.18 18.68 -25.47
C THR A 94 -5.98 17.68 -24.32
N ASP A 95 -5.28 18.08 -23.26
CA ASP A 95 -5.12 17.25 -22.05
C ASP A 95 -6.47 17.03 -21.36
N TRP A 96 -7.29 18.08 -21.22
CA TRP A 96 -8.64 17.96 -20.68
C TRP A 96 -9.54 17.03 -21.50
N PHE A 97 -9.55 17.20 -22.82
CA PHE A 97 -10.34 16.36 -23.72
C PHE A 97 -9.89 14.90 -23.65
N SER A 98 -8.58 14.63 -23.75
CA SER A 98 -8.01 13.28 -23.63
C SER A 98 -8.38 12.60 -22.33
N ASN A 99 -8.29 13.32 -21.22
CA ASN A 99 -8.63 12.77 -19.91
C ASN A 99 -10.13 12.48 -19.78
N LYS A 100 -10.99 13.38 -20.27
CA LYS A 100 -12.45 13.19 -20.28
C LYS A 100 -12.87 12.04 -21.19
N TYR A 101 -12.33 11.99 -22.40
CA TYR A 101 -12.62 10.94 -23.38
C TYR A 101 -12.19 9.56 -22.87
N ARG A 102 -10.97 9.46 -22.33
CA ARG A 102 -10.47 8.20 -21.73
C ARG A 102 -11.26 7.77 -20.51
N ALA A 103 -11.66 8.70 -19.65
CA ALA A 103 -12.50 8.40 -18.50
C ALA A 103 -13.86 7.83 -18.93
N ALA A 104 -14.48 8.38 -19.96
CA ALA A 104 -15.73 7.87 -20.52
C ALA A 104 -15.53 6.48 -21.17
N ALA A 105 -14.48 6.29 -21.97
CA ALA A 105 -14.14 5.00 -22.58
C ALA A 105 -13.82 3.90 -21.54
N LEU A 106 -13.20 4.27 -20.41
CA LEU A 106 -12.91 3.35 -19.30
C LEU A 106 -14.17 3.01 -18.48
N ALA A 107 -15.16 3.90 -18.43
CA ALA A 107 -16.44 3.61 -17.77
C ALA A 107 -17.24 2.53 -18.50
N LEU A 108 -17.03 2.37 -19.82
CA LEU A 108 -17.67 1.33 -20.64
C LEU A 108 -16.98 -0.04 -20.59
N GLY A 109 -15.72 -0.11 -20.14
CA GLY A 109 -14.92 -1.35 -20.14
C GLY A 109 -14.41 -1.82 -18.79
N GLY A 110 -14.76 -1.18 -17.69
CA GLY A 110 -14.21 -1.47 -16.36
C GLY A 110 -15.28 -1.48 -15.28
N GLU A 111 -15.59 -2.66 -14.75
CA GLU A 111 -16.20 -2.78 -13.43
C GLU A 111 -15.33 -2.02 -12.42
N ASP A 112 -15.91 -1.02 -11.73
CA ASP A 112 -15.34 -0.17 -10.68
C ASP A 112 -14.64 1.16 -11.10
N LEU A 113 -15.28 1.97 -11.89
CA LEU A 113 -15.26 3.41 -11.69
C LEU A 113 -16.70 3.81 -11.38
N TYR A 114 -16.86 4.56 -10.27
CA TYR A 114 -18.09 5.14 -9.80
C TYR A 114 -19.09 5.34 -10.96
N VAL A 115 -19.88 4.31 -11.21
CA VAL A 115 -21.18 4.47 -11.84
C VAL A 115 -21.95 5.21 -10.76
N PRO A 116 -22.39 6.46 -10.95
CA PRO A 116 -23.40 7.01 -10.09
C PRO A 116 -24.50 5.96 -10.10
N GLU A 117 -24.95 5.51 -8.90
CA GLU A 117 -26.09 4.64 -8.78
C GLU A 117 -27.11 5.14 -9.80
N PRO A 118 -27.70 4.27 -10.66
CA PRO A 118 -28.68 4.72 -11.62
C PRO A 118 -29.67 5.57 -10.82
N LYS A 119 -29.78 6.83 -11.20
CA LYS A 119 -30.86 7.68 -10.69
C LYS A 119 -32.09 6.87 -10.97
N GLU A 120 -32.85 6.55 -9.92
CA GLU A 120 -34.13 5.86 -9.93
C GLU A 120 -34.57 5.52 -11.36
N GLU A 121 -34.46 4.24 -11.78
CA GLU A 121 -34.78 3.64 -13.07
C GLU A 121 -35.00 4.65 -14.22
N GLU A 122 -33.92 5.13 -14.86
CA GLU A 122 -34.07 5.89 -16.11
C GLU A 122 -34.80 4.96 -17.10
N THR A 123 -36.00 5.29 -17.46
CA THR A 123 -36.78 4.52 -18.43
C THR A 123 -36.19 4.69 -19.84
N PHE A 124 -36.50 3.79 -20.74
CA PHE A 124 -36.11 3.92 -22.16
C PHE A 124 -36.53 5.28 -22.75
N ALA A 125 -37.67 5.82 -22.31
CA ALA A 125 -38.16 7.14 -22.71
C ALA A 125 -37.23 8.26 -22.21
N ASP A 126 -36.68 8.15 -21.01
CA ASP A 126 -35.74 9.14 -20.43
C ASP A 126 -34.41 9.12 -21.19
N LEU A 127 -33.88 7.95 -21.52
CA LEU A 127 -32.67 7.79 -22.32
C LEU A 127 -32.83 8.37 -23.74
N GLU A 128 -33.98 8.14 -24.37
CA GLU A 128 -34.28 8.69 -25.68
C GLU A 128 -34.45 10.21 -25.63
N LEU A 129 -35.06 10.76 -24.58
CA LEU A 129 -35.16 12.20 -24.37
C LEU A 129 -33.78 12.82 -24.17
N ARG A 130 -32.93 12.21 -23.36
CA ARG A 130 -31.54 12.63 -23.15
C ARG A 130 -30.74 12.61 -24.45
N ARG A 131 -30.87 11.57 -25.24
CA ARG A 131 -30.22 11.45 -26.56
C ARG A 131 -30.67 12.60 -27.51
N ARG A 132 -31.97 12.90 -27.55
CA ARG A 132 -32.51 14.01 -28.36
C ARG A 132 -31.98 15.37 -27.90
N GLU A 133 -31.88 15.57 -26.59
CA GLU A 133 -31.34 16.81 -26.05
C GLU A 133 -29.85 17.00 -26.37
N LEU A 134 -29.04 15.94 -26.24
CA LEU A 134 -27.62 15.94 -26.63
C LEU A 134 -27.45 16.24 -28.14
N ASN A 135 -28.23 15.56 -29.02
CA ASN A 135 -28.19 15.83 -30.44
C ASN A 135 -28.54 17.30 -30.76
N ARG A 136 -29.53 17.88 -30.08
CA ARG A 136 -29.87 19.30 -30.23
C ARG A 136 -28.69 20.20 -29.83
N LYS A 137 -28.03 19.91 -28.71
CA LYS A 137 -26.84 20.66 -28.27
C LYS A 137 -25.68 20.53 -29.25
N VAL A 138 -25.43 19.34 -29.81
CA VAL A 138 -24.41 19.09 -30.84
C VAL A 138 -24.72 19.93 -32.10
N ILE A 139 -25.97 19.95 -32.56
CA ILE A 139 -26.38 20.77 -33.74
C ILE A 139 -26.09 22.25 -33.46
N ILE A 140 -26.52 22.79 -32.29
CA ILE A 140 -26.30 24.19 -31.93
C ILE A 140 -24.80 24.50 -31.91
N LEU A 141 -23.98 23.67 -31.29
CA LEU A 141 -22.53 23.87 -31.20
C LEU A 141 -21.80 23.68 -32.53
N SER A 142 -22.41 22.97 -33.48
CA SER A 142 -21.84 22.78 -34.81
C SER A 142 -22.15 23.95 -35.78
N LEU A 143 -23.12 24.81 -35.44
CA LEU A 143 -23.41 25.98 -36.24
C LEU A 143 -22.34 27.08 -36.02
N PRO A 144 -21.90 27.79 -37.06
CA PRO A 144 -20.99 28.92 -36.91
C PRO A 144 -21.66 30.06 -36.15
N ASN A 145 -20.93 30.67 -35.20
CA ASN A 145 -21.31 31.90 -34.50
C ASN A 145 -22.68 31.91 -33.78
N SER A 146 -23.11 30.78 -33.23
CA SER A 146 -24.37 30.73 -32.49
C SER A 146 -24.26 31.47 -31.12
N PRO A 147 -25.20 32.40 -30.80
CA PRO A 147 -25.22 33.10 -29.53
C PRO A 147 -25.35 32.17 -28.28
N GLN A 148 -25.80 30.93 -28.52
CA GLN A 148 -26.00 29.93 -27.45
C GLN A 148 -24.71 29.18 -27.10
N HIS A 149 -23.63 29.30 -27.92
CA HIS A 149 -22.36 28.60 -27.64
C HIS A 149 -21.79 28.96 -26.27
N GLU A 150 -21.74 30.24 -25.94
CA GLU A 150 -21.18 30.68 -24.65
C GLU A 150 -21.94 30.10 -23.45
N GLN A 151 -23.25 29.97 -23.54
CA GLN A 151 -24.07 29.40 -22.51
C GLN A 151 -23.80 27.89 -22.33
N LEU A 152 -23.69 27.15 -23.44
CA LEU A 152 -23.48 25.71 -23.43
C LEU A 152 -22.05 25.33 -22.98
N LEU A 153 -21.05 26.16 -23.35
CA LEU A 153 -19.63 25.87 -23.05
C LEU A 153 -19.15 26.43 -21.70
N ARG A 154 -19.96 27.25 -21.03
CA ARG A 154 -19.56 27.97 -19.82
C ARG A 154 -18.98 27.03 -18.75
N GLY A 155 -19.65 25.94 -18.44
CA GLY A 155 -19.20 24.99 -17.42
C GLY A 155 -17.82 24.37 -17.72
N ALA A 156 -17.58 24.03 -18.99
CA ALA A 156 -16.30 23.49 -19.43
C ALA A 156 -15.19 24.55 -19.32
N ILE A 157 -15.45 25.77 -19.79
CA ILE A 157 -14.51 26.89 -19.75
C ILE A 157 -14.15 27.28 -18.32
N GLU A 158 -15.14 27.42 -17.44
CA GLU A 158 -14.89 27.72 -16.03
C GLU A 158 -14.13 26.60 -15.30
N GLY A 159 -14.45 25.34 -15.61
CA GLY A 159 -13.75 24.19 -15.05
C GLY A 159 -12.29 24.16 -15.46
N LEU A 160 -12.01 24.38 -16.74
CA LEU A 160 -10.64 24.46 -17.28
C LEU A 160 -9.85 25.62 -16.67
N ALA A 161 -10.46 26.79 -16.56
CA ALA A 161 -9.82 27.96 -15.99
C ALA A 161 -9.41 27.73 -14.53
N ARG A 162 -10.30 27.15 -13.72
CA ARG A 162 -9.98 26.81 -12.31
C ARG A 162 -8.89 25.79 -12.20
N ALA A 163 -8.97 24.71 -12.98
CA ALA A 163 -7.99 23.61 -12.94
C ALA A 163 -6.57 24.07 -13.29
N ASN A 164 -6.44 25.13 -14.10
CA ASN A 164 -5.15 25.62 -14.59
C ASN A 164 -4.73 26.99 -13.98
N GLY A 165 -5.41 27.44 -12.91
CA GLY A 165 -5.06 28.69 -12.21
C GLY A 165 -5.22 29.93 -13.08
N ILE A 166 -6.16 29.93 -14.03
CA ILE A 166 -6.45 31.08 -14.89
C ILE A 166 -7.35 32.08 -14.15
N ALA A 167 -6.99 33.35 -14.18
CA ALA A 167 -7.71 34.41 -13.48
C ALA A 167 -9.16 34.56 -13.97
N MET A 168 -10.10 34.59 -13.02
CA MET A 168 -11.53 34.77 -13.28
C MET A 168 -12.10 35.93 -12.47
N ARG A 169 -13.06 36.65 -13.04
CA ARG A 169 -13.81 37.69 -12.34
C ARG A 169 -15.26 37.29 -12.12
N ARG A 170 -15.85 37.79 -11.04
CA ARG A 170 -17.28 37.64 -10.76
C ARG A 170 -18.05 38.78 -11.39
N ILE A 171 -19.10 38.48 -12.16
CA ILE A 171 -20.02 39.45 -12.74
C ILE A 171 -21.38 39.30 -12.07
N THR A 172 -21.98 40.41 -11.70
CA THR A 172 -23.36 40.48 -11.19
C THR A 172 -24.24 40.96 -12.32
N LEU A 173 -25.18 40.14 -12.77
CA LEU A 173 -26.09 40.43 -13.87
C LEU A 173 -27.47 40.97 -13.39
N GLY A 174 -27.70 40.96 -12.06
CA GLY A 174 -28.93 41.40 -11.43
C GLY A 174 -28.96 41.00 -9.95
N PRO A 175 -30.03 41.33 -9.23
CA PRO A 175 -30.10 41.13 -7.76
C PRO A 175 -29.88 39.70 -7.30
N MET A 176 -30.16 38.70 -8.15
CA MET A 176 -29.99 37.26 -7.84
C MET A 176 -29.10 36.47 -8.80
N GLN A 177 -28.60 37.10 -9.85
CA GLN A 177 -27.77 36.40 -10.85
C GLN A 177 -26.29 36.84 -10.77
N ARG A 178 -25.43 35.95 -10.33
CA ARG A 178 -23.97 36.12 -10.30
C ARG A 178 -23.34 35.05 -11.15
N ARG A 179 -22.38 35.40 -12.01
CA ARG A 179 -21.57 34.46 -12.78
C ARG A 179 -20.09 34.75 -12.64
N THR A 180 -19.27 33.75 -12.87
CA THR A 180 -17.82 33.89 -13.04
C THR A 180 -17.47 33.80 -14.51
N GLU A 181 -16.48 34.57 -14.95
CA GLU A 181 -15.94 34.47 -16.30
C GLU A 181 -14.43 34.68 -16.29
N ILE A 182 -13.76 34.16 -17.33
CA ILE A 182 -12.33 34.36 -17.52
C ILE A 182 -12.06 35.84 -17.80
N ILE A 183 -11.01 36.38 -17.18
CA ILE A 183 -10.49 37.71 -17.49
C ILE A 183 -9.62 37.58 -18.74
N ALA A 184 -10.21 37.88 -19.92
CA ALA A 184 -9.53 37.79 -21.20
C ALA A 184 -10.08 38.84 -22.16
N ASP A 185 -9.28 39.24 -23.13
CA ASP A 185 -9.78 39.96 -24.29
C ASP A 185 -10.54 38.98 -25.20
N ARG A 186 -11.88 39.05 -25.19
CA ARG A 186 -12.75 38.14 -25.92
C ARG A 186 -12.67 38.32 -27.43
N ALA A 187 -12.21 39.48 -27.91
CA ALA A 187 -11.94 39.75 -29.32
C ALA A 187 -10.54 39.26 -29.74
N GLY A 188 -9.70 38.95 -28.77
CA GLY A 188 -8.34 38.43 -28.99
C GLY A 188 -8.36 37.05 -29.65
N TRP A 189 -7.49 36.85 -30.65
CA TRP A 189 -7.41 35.59 -31.39
C TRP A 189 -7.15 34.37 -30.50
N ARG A 190 -6.42 34.53 -29.38
CA ARG A 190 -6.15 33.44 -28.40
C ARG A 190 -7.43 32.96 -27.71
N TYR A 191 -8.32 33.88 -27.34
CA TYR A 191 -9.61 33.53 -26.74
C TYR A 191 -10.51 32.83 -27.76
N ILE A 192 -10.53 33.31 -29.01
CA ILE A 192 -11.32 32.72 -30.08
C ILE A 192 -10.83 31.29 -30.36
N MET A 193 -9.52 31.07 -30.46
CA MET A 193 -8.91 29.76 -30.66
C MET A 193 -9.23 28.81 -29.48
N PHE A 194 -9.01 29.24 -28.25
CA PHE A 194 -9.31 28.46 -27.06
C PHE A 194 -10.78 28.07 -26.98
N PHE A 195 -11.67 29.04 -27.22
CA PHE A 195 -13.11 28.83 -27.22
C PHE A 195 -13.54 27.83 -28.29
N ASP A 196 -12.97 27.89 -29.49
CA ASP A 196 -13.26 26.95 -30.59
C ASP A 196 -12.75 25.54 -30.25
N LEU A 197 -11.55 25.40 -29.70
CA LEU A 197 -11.03 24.10 -29.26
C LEU A 197 -11.92 23.48 -28.19
N VAL A 198 -12.33 24.24 -27.16
CA VAL A 198 -13.26 23.77 -26.13
C VAL A 198 -14.59 23.34 -26.74
N ARG A 199 -15.12 24.13 -27.66
CA ARG A 199 -16.37 23.85 -28.40
C ARG A 199 -16.28 22.50 -29.11
N ARG A 200 -15.23 22.28 -29.90
CA ARG A 200 -14.99 21.03 -30.64
C ARG A 200 -14.86 19.84 -29.69
N GLY A 201 -14.10 20.00 -28.60
CA GLY A 201 -13.95 18.96 -27.58
C GLY A 201 -15.27 18.58 -26.88
N VAL A 202 -16.12 19.58 -26.55
CA VAL A 202 -17.45 19.33 -25.98
C VAL A 202 -18.37 18.61 -26.97
N VAL A 203 -18.33 18.98 -28.23
CA VAL A 203 -19.12 18.32 -29.30
C VAL A 203 -18.74 16.84 -29.41
N GLU A 204 -17.44 16.51 -29.41
CA GLU A 204 -17.00 15.10 -29.51
C GLU A 204 -17.35 14.29 -28.27
N LEU A 205 -17.27 14.89 -27.07
CA LEU A 205 -17.72 14.22 -25.82
C LEU A 205 -19.24 13.95 -25.82
N MET A 206 -20.05 14.91 -26.33
CA MET A 206 -21.50 14.70 -26.46
C MET A 206 -21.82 13.63 -27.53
N ARG A 207 -21.08 13.57 -28.64
CA ARG A 207 -21.22 12.51 -29.65
C ARG A 207 -20.90 11.14 -29.06
N GLN A 208 -19.85 11.05 -28.21
CA GLN A 208 -19.53 9.82 -27.52
C GLN A 208 -20.72 9.38 -26.63
N GLU A 209 -21.26 10.28 -25.80
CA GLU A 209 -22.40 9.99 -24.96
C GLU A 209 -23.63 9.55 -25.78
N ILE A 210 -23.89 10.16 -26.94
CA ILE A 210 -24.96 9.77 -27.85
C ILE A 210 -24.71 8.35 -28.41
N ALA A 211 -23.47 8.02 -28.78
CA ALA A 211 -23.10 6.71 -29.30
C ALA A 211 -23.25 5.62 -28.22
N ASP A 212 -22.86 5.93 -26.99
CA ASP A 212 -23.00 5.05 -25.83
C ASP A 212 -24.47 4.73 -25.54
N LEU A 213 -25.35 5.75 -25.59
CA LEU A 213 -26.79 5.58 -25.44
C LEU A 213 -27.44 4.79 -26.59
N ALA A 214 -26.83 4.76 -27.79
CA ALA A 214 -27.31 4.05 -28.96
C ALA A 214 -26.64 2.68 -29.19
N VAL A 215 -25.66 2.30 -28.34
CA VAL A 215 -24.82 1.09 -28.51
C VAL A 215 -24.13 1.02 -29.88
N ILE A 216 -23.73 2.18 -30.43
CA ILE A 216 -23.07 2.30 -31.73
C ILE A 216 -21.56 2.53 -31.50
N PRO A 217 -20.66 1.83 -32.25
CA PRO A 217 -19.24 2.11 -32.19
C PRO A 217 -18.95 3.56 -32.56
N MET A 218 -18.23 4.28 -31.72
CA MET A 218 -17.96 5.69 -31.94
C MET A 218 -16.72 5.93 -32.80
N HIS A 219 -16.81 6.92 -33.68
CA HIS A 219 -15.71 7.47 -34.45
C HIS A 219 -15.58 8.97 -34.15
N ILE A 220 -14.38 9.42 -33.76
CA ILE A 220 -14.11 10.85 -33.56
C ILE A 220 -14.07 11.54 -34.94
N SER A 221 -14.98 12.46 -35.13
CA SER A 221 -15.14 13.13 -36.44
C SER A 221 -14.21 14.32 -36.64
N ASP A 222 -13.70 14.91 -35.54
CA ASP A 222 -12.76 16.04 -35.61
C ASP A 222 -11.33 15.53 -35.81
N PRO A 223 -10.63 15.90 -36.93
CA PRO A 223 -9.32 15.37 -37.26
C PRO A 223 -8.24 15.68 -36.21
N GLU A 224 -8.22 16.88 -35.63
CA GLU A 224 -7.23 17.31 -34.66
C GLU A 224 -7.42 16.57 -33.34
N LEU A 225 -8.67 16.42 -32.87
CA LEU A 225 -8.99 15.67 -31.67
C LEU A 225 -8.82 14.15 -31.84
N HIS A 226 -9.07 13.64 -33.06
CA HIS A 226 -8.80 12.26 -33.45
C HIS A 226 -7.30 11.96 -33.35
N GLU A 227 -6.43 12.87 -33.83
CA GLU A 227 -4.99 12.73 -33.69
C GLU A 227 -4.52 12.74 -32.22
N VAL A 228 -5.13 13.59 -31.39
CA VAL A 228 -4.86 13.65 -29.93
C VAL A 228 -5.19 12.33 -29.23
N ILE A 229 -6.26 11.65 -29.60
CA ILE A 229 -6.66 10.37 -29.02
C ILE A 229 -5.88 9.20 -29.63
N GLN A 230 -5.66 9.23 -30.95
CA GLN A 230 -4.83 8.22 -31.62
C GLN A 230 -3.34 8.46 -31.46
N SER A 231 -2.93 9.66 -31.06
CA SER A 231 -1.57 10.01 -30.70
C SER A 231 -1.37 9.98 -29.17
N PRO A 232 -1.28 8.82 -28.54
CA PRO A 232 -0.34 8.65 -27.47
C PRO A 232 0.99 8.58 -28.21
N SER A 233 1.75 9.69 -28.19
CA SER A 233 3.10 9.75 -28.79
C SER A 233 3.40 8.57 -29.73
N ARG A 234 3.03 8.68 -31.01
CA ARG A 234 3.52 7.83 -32.08
C ARG A 234 4.99 8.15 -32.38
N ARG A 235 5.81 8.34 -31.36
CA ARG A 235 7.18 7.87 -31.44
C ARG A 235 7.05 6.37 -31.51
N SER A 236 7.23 5.83 -32.73
CA SER A 236 7.43 4.43 -33.02
C SER A 236 7.27 3.55 -31.76
N ARG A 237 6.07 3.07 -31.44
CA ARG A 237 5.89 2.00 -30.46
C ARG A 237 6.60 0.80 -31.09
N ARG A 238 7.91 0.72 -30.85
CA ARG A 238 8.65 -0.52 -30.98
C ARG A 238 7.73 -1.58 -30.39
N THR A 239 7.50 -2.63 -31.13
CA THR A 239 6.67 -3.75 -30.67
C THR A 239 7.40 -4.40 -29.49
N VAL A 240 7.21 -3.83 -28.28
CA VAL A 240 7.89 -4.29 -27.06
C VAL A 240 7.33 -5.64 -26.68
N THR A 241 8.21 -6.61 -26.50
CA THR A 241 7.89 -7.95 -26.05
C THR A 241 7.88 -8.05 -24.52
N LEU A 242 7.38 -9.17 -23.99
CA LEU A 242 7.42 -9.46 -22.56
C LEU A 242 8.88 -9.51 -22.05
N ALA A 243 9.79 -10.07 -22.84
CA ALA A 243 11.23 -10.12 -22.50
C ALA A 243 11.81 -8.71 -22.33
N GLU A 244 11.57 -7.83 -23.30
CA GLU A 244 12.07 -6.45 -23.26
C GLU A 244 11.51 -5.68 -22.06
N LEU A 245 10.22 -5.83 -21.74
CA LEU A 245 9.62 -5.22 -20.54
C LEU A 245 10.27 -5.74 -19.25
N ILE A 246 10.54 -7.04 -19.16
CA ILE A 246 11.21 -7.65 -18.00
C ILE A 246 12.63 -7.07 -17.83
N GLU A 247 13.38 -6.90 -18.91
CA GLU A 247 14.72 -6.32 -18.85
C GLU A 247 14.68 -4.83 -18.48
N GLU A 248 13.76 -4.04 -19.04
CA GLU A 248 13.55 -2.65 -18.64
C GLU A 248 13.16 -2.56 -17.14
N PHE A 249 12.28 -3.44 -16.68
CA PHE A 249 11.86 -3.52 -15.29
C PHE A 249 13.00 -3.87 -14.32
N LYS A 250 13.93 -4.75 -14.72
CA LYS A 250 15.12 -5.09 -13.95
C LYS A 250 16.15 -3.95 -13.92
N ALA A 251 16.25 -3.20 -15.03
CA ALA A 251 17.20 -2.10 -15.19
C ALA A 251 16.75 -0.79 -14.50
N ASP A 252 15.50 -0.69 -14.05
CA ASP A 252 14.95 0.48 -13.37
C ASP A 252 15.80 0.87 -12.15
N PRO A 253 16.32 2.12 -12.07
CA PRO A 253 17.13 2.59 -10.95
C PRO A 253 16.48 2.41 -9.57
N ASN A 254 15.15 2.50 -9.49
CA ASN A 254 14.39 2.31 -8.26
C ASN A 254 14.38 0.84 -7.77
N ARG A 255 14.93 -0.09 -8.56
CA ARG A 255 14.95 -1.53 -8.28
C ARG A 255 16.35 -2.10 -8.05
N LYS A 256 17.40 -1.29 -8.20
CA LYS A 256 18.81 -1.71 -8.01
C LYS A 256 19.07 -2.33 -6.64
N ASP A 257 18.38 -1.84 -5.61
CA ASP A 257 18.53 -2.32 -4.23
C ASP A 257 17.45 -3.35 -3.83
N MET A 258 16.92 -4.07 -4.80
CA MET A 258 15.90 -5.08 -4.55
C MET A 258 16.46 -6.20 -3.66
N ARG A 259 15.70 -6.58 -2.62
CA ARG A 259 16.11 -7.66 -1.72
C ARG A 259 16.26 -8.98 -2.48
N LYS A 260 17.31 -9.73 -2.21
CA LYS A 260 17.61 -11.00 -2.88
C LYS A 260 16.42 -11.98 -2.90
N LYS A 261 15.62 -12.02 -1.83
CA LYS A 261 14.40 -12.81 -1.81
C LYS A 261 13.40 -12.36 -2.89
N VAL A 262 13.21 -11.06 -3.07
CA VAL A 262 12.28 -10.50 -4.06
C VAL A 262 12.77 -10.78 -5.47
N GLU A 263 14.07 -10.67 -5.72
CA GLU A 263 14.68 -11.06 -7.00
C GLU A 263 14.42 -12.53 -7.33
N LEU A 264 14.61 -13.44 -6.36
CA LEU A 264 14.36 -14.87 -6.54
C LEU A 264 12.88 -15.17 -6.82
N ASP A 265 11.98 -14.44 -6.15
CA ASP A 265 10.54 -14.56 -6.38
C ASP A 265 10.17 -14.06 -7.80
N TYR A 266 10.74 -12.93 -8.26
CA TYR A 266 10.56 -12.46 -9.64
C TYR A 266 11.16 -13.42 -10.65
N ALA A 267 12.35 -13.96 -10.40
CA ALA A 267 13.01 -14.91 -11.29
C ALA A 267 12.15 -16.17 -11.51
N LEU A 268 11.50 -16.67 -10.46
CA LEU A 268 10.55 -17.78 -10.59
C LEU A 268 9.32 -17.36 -11.39
N LEU A 269 8.72 -16.22 -11.05
CA LEU A 269 7.54 -15.70 -11.74
C LEU A 269 7.81 -15.51 -13.24
N PHE A 270 8.93 -14.89 -13.61
CA PHE A 270 9.29 -14.67 -15.01
C PHE A 270 9.42 -15.97 -15.80
N ARG A 271 10.00 -17.01 -15.19
CA ARG A 271 10.07 -18.35 -15.82
C ARG A 271 8.68 -18.98 -16.00
N VAL A 272 7.77 -18.80 -15.04
CA VAL A 272 6.38 -19.26 -15.18
C VAL A 272 5.66 -18.47 -16.27
N MET A 273 5.88 -17.15 -16.35
CA MET A 273 5.30 -16.30 -17.40
C MET A 273 5.85 -16.65 -18.78
N ASP A 274 7.15 -16.98 -18.87
CA ASP A 274 7.75 -17.45 -20.11
C ASP A 274 7.09 -18.75 -20.61
N GLU A 275 6.88 -19.70 -19.72
CA GLU A 275 6.29 -20.99 -20.08
C GLU A 275 4.81 -20.87 -20.50
N VAL A 276 4.05 -19.93 -19.90
CA VAL A 276 2.60 -19.78 -20.14
C VAL A 276 2.30 -18.77 -21.23
N ILE A 277 3.00 -17.64 -21.23
CA ILE A 277 2.76 -16.50 -22.14
C ILE A 277 3.77 -16.50 -23.29
N GLY A 278 5.04 -16.78 -22.98
CA GLY A 278 6.18 -16.67 -23.89
C GLY A 278 6.87 -15.30 -23.83
N TYR A 279 8.20 -15.30 -23.76
CA TYR A 279 8.99 -14.05 -23.72
C TYR A 279 8.86 -13.21 -25.00
N ASP A 280 8.64 -13.86 -26.16
CA ASP A 280 8.49 -13.18 -27.45
C ASP A 280 7.10 -12.59 -27.67
N ARG A 281 6.15 -12.85 -26.75
CA ARG A 281 4.79 -12.32 -26.85
C ARG A 281 4.81 -10.80 -26.75
N ARG A 282 4.16 -10.13 -27.70
CA ARG A 282 4.05 -8.66 -27.71
C ARG A 282 3.13 -8.19 -26.58
N LEU A 283 3.49 -7.13 -25.87
CA LEU A 283 2.73 -6.64 -24.72
C LEU A 283 1.26 -6.33 -25.05
N ARG A 284 1.00 -5.80 -26.25
CA ARG A 284 -0.37 -5.50 -26.71
C ARG A 284 -1.25 -6.73 -26.92
N ASP A 285 -0.62 -7.91 -27.12
CA ASP A 285 -1.30 -9.18 -27.38
C ASP A 285 -1.45 -10.02 -26.10
N ILE A 286 -0.97 -9.51 -24.96
CA ILE A 286 -1.13 -10.14 -23.65
C ILE A 286 -2.46 -9.72 -23.05
N GLU A 287 -3.33 -10.70 -22.88
CA GLU A 287 -4.68 -10.50 -22.38
C GLU A 287 -4.83 -10.94 -20.92
N ARG A 288 -5.98 -10.62 -20.34
CA ARG A 288 -6.32 -11.00 -18.96
C ARG A 288 -6.30 -12.52 -18.76
N ASP A 289 -6.70 -13.27 -19.78
CA ASP A 289 -6.78 -14.73 -19.70
C ASP A 289 -5.37 -15.38 -19.68
N ASP A 290 -4.39 -14.78 -20.33
CA ASP A 290 -2.98 -15.20 -20.19
C ASP A 290 -2.51 -15.05 -18.73
N CYS A 291 -2.85 -13.93 -18.09
CA CYS A 291 -2.52 -13.67 -16.69
C CYS A 291 -3.28 -14.62 -15.73
N LYS A 292 -4.53 -14.98 -16.04
CA LYS A 292 -5.28 -16.01 -15.31
C LYS A 292 -4.60 -17.38 -15.44
N ALA A 293 -4.16 -17.75 -16.64
CA ALA A 293 -3.44 -19.00 -16.87
C ALA A 293 -2.16 -19.10 -16.02
N VAL A 294 -1.39 -18.00 -15.92
CA VAL A 294 -0.23 -17.92 -15.00
C VAL A 294 -0.66 -18.14 -13.55
N ARG A 295 -1.71 -17.46 -13.08
CA ARG A 295 -2.24 -17.63 -11.72
C ARG A 295 -2.68 -19.08 -11.46
N ASP A 296 -3.41 -19.67 -12.39
CA ASP A 296 -4.00 -20.98 -12.26
C ASP A 296 -2.92 -22.08 -12.28
N LEU A 297 -1.86 -21.91 -13.06
CA LEU A 297 -0.67 -22.76 -12.98
C LEU A 297 0.00 -22.64 -11.61
N LEU A 298 0.18 -21.42 -11.09
CA LEU A 298 0.77 -21.21 -9.75
C LEU A 298 -0.07 -21.89 -8.65
N LEU A 299 -1.40 -21.95 -8.77
CA LEU A 299 -2.28 -22.64 -7.81
C LEU A 299 -2.07 -24.17 -7.81
N ARG A 300 -1.67 -24.74 -8.93
CA ARG A 300 -1.42 -26.17 -9.08
C ARG A 300 0.03 -26.56 -8.76
N LEU A 301 0.95 -25.58 -8.72
CA LEU A 301 2.37 -25.86 -8.47
C LEU A 301 2.61 -26.35 -7.04
N PRO A 302 3.35 -27.48 -6.86
CA PRO A 302 3.78 -27.93 -5.54
C PRO A 302 4.69 -26.91 -4.86
N ALA A 303 4.61 -26.81 -3.55
CA ALA A 303 5.57 -26.04 -2.77
C ALA A 303 7.00 -26.61 -3.00
N ASN A 304 7.96 -25.73 -3.25
CA ASN A 304 9.34 -26.09 -3.62
C ASN A 304 9.49 -26.89 -4.93
N SER A 305 8.61 -26.72 -5.90
CA SER A 305 8.63 -27.40 -7.21
C SER A 305 10.00 -27.40 -7.88
N THR A 306 10.72 -26.26 -7.90
CA THR A 306 12.05 -26.14 -8.49
C THR A 306 13.14 -27.02 -7.85
N LYS A 307 12.94 -27.46 -6.60
CA LYS A 307 13.84 -28.37 -5.90
C LYS A 307 13.43 -29.84 -6.06
N LEU A 308 12.12 -30.08 -6.02
CA LEU A 308 11.54 -31.42 -6.11
C LEU A 308 11.59 -31.98 -7.53
N TYR A 309 11.28 -31.12 -8.50
CA TYR A 309 11.14 -31.50 -9.92
C TYR A 309 12.16 -30.73 -10.76
N LYS A 310 13.44 -30.98 -10.49
CA LYS A 310 14.54 -30.37 -11.23
C LYS A 310 14.51 -30.77 -12.71
N GLY A 311 14.55 -29.76 -13.58
CA GLY A 311 14.61 -29.97 -15.03
C GLY A 311 13.25 -30.12 -15.73
N LEU A 312 12.16 -30.30 -14.99
CA LEU A 312 10.81 -30.28 -15.56
C LEU A 312 10.32 -28.83 -15.80
N LYS A 313 9.47 -28.68 -16.80
CA LYS A 313 8.65 -27.47 -16.98
C LYS A 313 7.66 -27.32 -15.82
N PHE A 314 7.19 -26.11 -15.56
CA PHE A 314 6.28 -25.86 -14.44
C PHE A 314 4.92 -26.56 -14.64
N VAL A 315 4.42 -26.67 -15.88
CA VAL A 315 3.22 -27.43 -16.19
C VAL A 315 3.43 -28.91 -15.84
N GLU A 316 4.53 -29.52 -16.27
CA GLU A 316 4.88 -30.91 -15.97
C GLU A 316 5.09 -31.13 -14.46
N ALA A 317 5.73 -30.16 -13.79
CA ALA A 317 5.94 -30.21 -12.34
C ALA A 317 4.61 -30.12 -11.55
N ALA A 318 3.62 -29.38 -12.06
CA ALA A 318 2.29 -29.34 -11.47
C ALA A 318 1.58 -30.68 -11.62
N GLU A 319 1.59 -31.27 -12.80
CA GLU A 319 0.98 -32.60 -13.09
C GLU A 319 1.64 -33.72 -12.28
N GLN A 320 2.98 -33.70 -12.19
CA GLN A 320 3.69 -34.71 -11.41
C GLN A 320 3.46 -34.53 -9.91
N GLY A 321 3.39 -33.28 -9.44
CA GLY A 321 3.09 -32.97 -8.06
C GLY A 321 1.68 -33.41 -7.63
N GLU A 322 0.71 -33.32 -8.54
CA GLU A 322 -0.65 -33.81 -8.34
C GLU A 322 -0.66 -35.34 -8.23
N LYS A 323 0.02 -36.04 -9.14
CA LYS A 323 0.20 -37.50 -9.08
C LYS A 323 0.89 -37.98 -7.81
N ASP A 324 1.87 -37.21 -7.34
CA ASP A 324 2.61 -37.50 -6.10
C ASP A 324 1.85 -37.11 -4.82
N GLY A 325 0.62 -36.57 -4.92
CA GLY A 325 -0.18 -36.11 -3.79
C GLY A 325 0.46 -34.95 -3.01
N ARG A 326 1.25 -34.09 -3.65
CA ARG A 326 1.96 -32.98 -2.99
C ARG A 326 1.04 -31.79 -2.76
N GLY A 327 1.18 -31.18 -1.60
CA GLY A 327 0.52 -29.90 -1.31
C GLY A 327 1.02 -28.78 -2.24
N THR A 328 0.07 -27.99 -2.76
CA THR A 328 0.32 -26.88 -3.68
C THR A 328 0.72 -25.59 -2.96
N LEU A 329 1.09 -24.56 -3.72
CA LEU A 329 1.33 -23.22 -3.17
C LEU A 329 0.05 -22.69 -2.51
N SER A 330 0.20 -22.10 -1.32
CA SER A 330 -0.95 -21.48 -0.65
C SER A 330 -1.48 -20.28 -1.45
N PRO A 331 -2.81 -20.01 -1.40
CA PRO A 331 -3.41 -18.84 -2.06
C PRO A 331 -2.71 -17.52 -1.72
N VAL A 332 -2.26 -17.35 -0.48
CA VAL A 332 -1.46 -16.18 -0.06
C VAL A 332 -0.15 -16.07 -0.83
N THR A 333 0.54 -17.20 -1.06
CA THR A 333 1.78 -17.22 -1.86
C THR A 333 1.49 -16.89 -3.30
N VAL A 334 0.42 -17.45 -3.87
CA VAL A 334 -0.02 -17.16 -5.25
C VAL A 334 -0.37 -15.67 -5.38
N ASN A 335 -1.13 -15.09 -4.44
CA ASN A 335 -1.42 -13.66 -4.43
C ASN A 335 -0.14 -12.80 -4.42
N SER A 336 0.89 -13.21 -3.69
CA SER A 336 2.19 -12.52 -3.73
C SER A 336 2.83 -12.51 -5.13
N TYR A 337 2.71 -13.60 -5.91
CA TYR A 337 3.17 -13.66 -7.30
C TYR A 337 2.28 -12.83 -8.23
N VAL A 338 0.96 -12.92 -8.08
CA VAL A 338 0.00 -12.12 -8.86
C VAL A 338 0.24 -10.61 -8.65
N HIS A 339 0.50 -10.18 -7.42
CA HIS A 339 0.86 -8.78 -7.15
C HIS A 339 2.18 -8.38 -7.82
N LYS A 340 3.18 -9.27 -7.88
CA LYS A 340 4.43 -9.01 -8.60
C LYS A 340 4.22 -8.94 -10.11
N MET A 341 3.39 -9.82 -10.68
CA MET A 341 2.99 -9.77 -12.09
C MET A 341 2.26 -8.46 -12.40
N SER A 342 1.32 -8.06 -11.54
CA SER A 342 0.62 -6.78 -11.68
C SER A 342 1.57 -5.59 -11.56
N ALA A 343 2.60 -5.66 -10.71
CA ALA A 343 3.62 -4.61 -10.59
C ALA A 343 4.49 -4.48 -11.85
N LEU A 344 4.82 -5.59 -12.52
CA LEU A 344 5.51 -5.59 -13.81
C LEU A 344 4.67 -4.89 -14.88
N PHE A 345 3.40 -5.28 -15.02
CA PHE A 345 2.53 -4.67 -16.04
C PHE A 345 2.14 -3.22 -15.70
N ASN A 346 2.02 -2.86 -14.42
CA ASN A 346 1.87 -1.45 -14.03
C ASN A 346 3.10 -0.62 -14.42
N PHE A 347 4.31 -1.16 -14.27
CA PHE A 347 5.51 -0.51 -14.78
C PHE A 347 5.42 -0.32 -16.29
N GLY A 348 4.97 -1.33 -17.04
CA GLY A 348 4.75 -1.21 -18.48
C GLY A 348 3.73 -0.13 -18.87
N VAL A 349 2.70 0.07 -18.03
CA VAL A 349 1.71 1.16 -18.23
C VAL A 349 2.34 2.53 -17.93
N VAL A 350 3.11 2.65 -16.83
CA VAL A 350 3.80 3.91 -16.46
C VAL A 350 4.84 4.31 -17.50
N GLU A 351 5.59 3.35 -18.04
CA GLU A 351 6.58 3.57 -19.11
C GLU A 351 5.95 3.65 -20.52
N GLU A 352 4.62 3.75 -20.61
CA GLU A 352 3.88 3.86 -21.85
C GLU A 352 4.13 2.71 -22.86
N ARG A 353 4.49 1.51 -22.37
CA ARG A 353 4.71 0.30 -23.18
C ARG A 353 3.41 -0.45 -23.47
N MET A 354 2.38 -0.22 -22.65
CA MET A 354 1.06 -0.82 -22.79
C MET A 354 -0.03 0.09 -22.23
N ASP A 355 -1.25 -0.07 -22.71
CA ASP A 355 -2.36 0.83 -22.35
C ASP A 355 -3.01 0.47 -21.02
N LYS A 356 -3.07 -0.80 -20.67
CA LYS A 356 -3.72 -1.32 -19.46
C LYS A 356 -2.95 -2.48 -18.86
N ASN A 357 -3.11 -2.68 -17.56
CA ASN A 357 -2.54 -3.82 -16.87
C ASN A 357 -3.49 -5.03 -16.92
N PRO A 358 -3.14 -6.11 -17.66
CA PRO A 358 -4.00 -7.30 -17.78
C PRO A 358 -4.10 -8.11 -16.48
N ALA A 359 -3.13 -7.95 -15.57
CA ALA A 359 -3.09 -8.62 -14.27
C ALA A 359 -3.78 -7.83 -13.14
N ARG A 360 -4.46 -6.72 -13.46
CA ARG A 360 -5.15 -5.91 -12.45
C ARG A 360 -6.24 -6.71 -11.75
N LYS A 361 -6.29 -6.66 -10.39
CA LYS A 361 -7.31 -7.33 -9.56
C LYS A 361 -7.48 -8.83 -9.88
N LEU A 362 -6.38 -9.56 -10.08
CA LEU A 362 -6.39 -11.02 -10.28
C LEU A 362 -6.17 -11.82 -8.99
N GLY A 363 -6.00 -11.15 -7.86
CA GLY A 363 -5.82 -11.80 -6.57
C GLY A 363 -7.01 -12.67 -6.19
N ILE A 364 -6.75 -13.70 -5.40
CA ILE A 364 -7.75 -14.60 -4.84
C ILE A 364 -8.30 -13.92 -3.58
N GLU A 365 -9.58 -13.65 -3.55
CA GLU A 365 -10.25 -12.98 -2.43
C GLU A 365 -10.23 -13.82 -1.14
N GLY A 366 -10.28 -13.14 0.00
CA GLY A 366 -10.28 -13.79 1.33
C GLY A 366 -8.95 -14.39 1.78
N HIS A 367 -7.90 -14.28 0.96
CA HIS A 367 -6.55 -14.81 1.25
C HIS A 367 -5.48 -13.72 1.27
N GLU A 368 -5.79 -12.57 1.85
CA GLU A 368 -4.80 -11.52 2.08
C GLU A 368 -3.89 -11.89 3.25
N HIS A 369 -2.63 -11.40 3.20
CA HIS A 369 -1.71 -11.55 4.32
C HIS A 369 -2.24 -10.78 5.54
N SER A 370 -2.86 -11.48 6.51
CA SER A 370 -3.07 -10.91 7.82
C SER A 370 -1.83 -11.18 8.70
N GLU A 371 -1.31 -10.14 9.35
CA GLU A 371 -0.30 -10.34 10.41
C GLU A 371 -0.89 -11.12 11.60
N GLU A 372 -2.21 -11.30 11.64
CA GLU A 372 -2.98 -12.01 12.67
C GLU A 372 -3.01 -13.54 12.51
N ASP A 373 -2.36 -14.08 11.47
CA ASP A 373 -2.42 -15.51 11.13
C ASP A 373 -1.54 -16.40 12.02
N ARG A 374 -0.94 -15.87 13.09
CA ARG A 374 -0.11 -16.64 14.03
C ARG A 374 -0.69 -16.57 15.45
N ASN A 375 -0.80 -17.74 16.07
CA ASN A 375 -1.23 -17.83 17.45
C ASN A 375 -0.06 -17.59 18.39
N PRO A 376 -0.27 -16.95 19.57
CA PRO A 376 0.70 -16.98 20.65
C PRO A 376 0.88 -18.43 21.14
N PHE A 377 2.02 -18.75 21.73
CA PHE A 377 2.17 -20.00 22.45
C PHE A 377 1.29 -20.00 23.70
N THR A 378 0.64 -21.12 23.97
CA THR A 378 -0.08 -21.34 25.23
C THR A 378 0.90 -21.50 26.40
N PRO A 379 0.47 -21.34 27.66
CA PRO A 379 1.32 -21.62 28.85
C PRO A 379 1.93 -23.03 28.82
N ASP A 380 1.15 -24.06 28.44
CA ASP A 380 1.63 -25.44 28.27
C ASP A 380 2.72 -25.56 27.20
N GLN A 381 2.56 -24.87 26.07
CA GLN A 381 3.58 -24.86 25.02
C GLN A 381 4.87 -24.16 25.50
N LEU A 382 4.76 -23.03 26.19
CA LEU A 382 5.93 -22.35 26.80
C LEU A 382 6.63 -23.23 27.82
N GLU A 383 5.87 -23.91 28.71
CA GLU A 383 6.42 -24.88 29.66
C GLU A 383 7.21 -25.97 28.94
N LYS A 384 6.64 -26.58 27.88
CA LYS A 384 7.32 -27.60 27.07
C LYS A 384 8.58 -27.07 26.37
N ILE A 385 8.53 -25.86 25.85
CA ILE A 385 9.67 -25.24 25.13
C ILE A 385 10.83 -25.03 26.13
N PHE A 386 10.57 -24.44 27.28
CA PHE A 386 11.61 -24.04 28.23
C PHE A 386 12.00 -25.18 29.20
N SER A 387 11.26 -26.29 29.24
CA SER A 387 11.68 -27.57 29.87
C SER A 387 12.59 -28.43 28.98
N ALA A 388 12.87 -27.99 27.73
CA ALA A 388 13.74 -28.75 26.83
C ALA A 388 15.16 -28.89 27.38
N PRO A 389 15.88 -29.99 27.07
CA PRO A 389 17.24 -30.24 27.55
C PRO A 389 18.24 -29.10 27.31
N ILE A 390 18.06 -28.31 26.25
CA ILE A 390 18.90 -27.13 26.00
C ILE A 390 18.83 -26.10 27.13
N TYR A 391 17.76 -26.08 27.89
CA TYR A 391 17.55 -25.22 29.06
C TYR A 391 17.84 -25.93 30.41
N THR A 392 17.41 -27.17 30.54
CA THR A 392 17.51 -27.92 31.80
C THR A 392 18.81 -28.71 31.97
N GLY A 393 19.50 -28.95 30.86
CA GLY A 393 20.77 -29.69 30.79
C GLY A 393 20.77 -30.67 29.61
N CYS A 394 21.71 -30.52 28.67
CA CYS A 394 21.85 -31.35 27.50
C CYS A 394 23.23 -31.99 27.35
N GLN A 395 23.39 -32.93 26.44
CA GLN A 395 24.69 -33.53 26.14
C GLN A 395 25.64 -32.56 25.43
N ASP A 396 25.12 -31.85 24.40
CA ASP A 396 25.81 -30.76 23.71
C ASP A 396 24.78 -29.84 23.07
N ASP A 397 25.19 -28.64 22.68
CA ASP A 397 24.33 -27.67 21.99
C ASP A 397 24.29 -27.78 20.47
N ASN A 398 24.98 -28.77 19.90
CA ASN A 398 25.05 -28.98 18.46
C ASN A 398 24.09 -30.09 17.98
N ARG A 399 24.52 -31.37 18.06
CA ARG A 399 23.74 -32.51 17.56
C ARG A 399 22.82 -33.12 18.60
N ASN A 400 23.25 -33.13 19.87
CA ASN A 400 22.54 -33.78 20.99
C ASN A 400 21.87 -32.79 21.95
N TRP A 401 21.51 -31.61 21.45
CA TRP A 401 20.83 -30.56 22.21
C TRP A 401 19.48 -30.99 22.82
N ALA A 402 18.84 -32.02 22.23
CA ALA A 402 17.57 -32.57 22.69
C ALA A 402 17.73 -33.79 23.63
N LYS A 403 18.97 -34.23 23.91
CA LYS A 403 19.25 -35.32 24.84
C LYS A 403 19.65 -34.75 26.18
N ALA A 404 19.05 -35.26 27.26
CA ALA A 404 19.41 -34.86 28.62
C ALA A 404 20.90 -35.13 28.91
N GLY A 405 21.53 -34.23 29.66
CA GLY A 405 22.94 -34.30 30.03
C GLY A 405 23.32 -33.19 31.01
N ALA A 406 24.58 -33.14 31.38
CA ALA A 406 25.08 -32.24 32.42
C ALA A 406 25.41 -30.80 31.90
N ARG A 407 25.52 -30.60 30.60
CA ARG A 407 25.93 -29.30 30.05
C ARG A 407 24.76 -28.34 29.95
N ARG A 408 24.98 -27.09 30.36
CA ARG A 408 24.00 -25.99 30.25
C ARG A 408 24.58 -24.85 29.39
N PRO A 409 24.67 -25.04 28.06
CA PRO A 409 25.26 -24.02 27.19
C PRO A 409 24.34 -22.82 27.04
N LYS A 410 24.83 -21.62 27.35
CA LYS A 410 24.11 -20.36 27.13
C LYS A 410 24.50 -19.71 25.78
N GLY A 411 24.39 -20.47 24.68
CA GLY A 411 24.65 -20.01 23.30
C GLY A 411 23.39 -19.53 22.57
N THR A 412 23.47 -19.49 21.24
CA THR A 412 22.41 -19.04 20.34
C THR A 412 21.06 -19.71 20.62
N LYS A 413 21.05 -21.03 20.81
CA LYS A 413 19.83 -21.83 21.05
C LYS A 413 19.17 -21.54 22.38
N PHE A 414 19.93 -21.06 23.37
CA PHE A 414 19.44 -20.64 24.67
C PHE A 414 18.85 -19.22 24.60
N TRP A 415 19.59 -18.25 24.03
CA TRP A 415 19.22 -16.84 24.09
C TRP A 415 18.13 -16.44 23.12
N VAL A 416 18.16 -16.92 21.88
CA VAL A 416 17.25 -16.41 20.81
C VAL A 416 15.77 -16.59 21.16
N PRO A 417 15.29 -17.74 21.71
CA PRO A 417 13.89 -17.86 22.14
C PRO A 417 13.52 -16.91 23.29
N LEU A 418 14.42 -16.71 24.24
CA LEU A 418 14.21 -15.76 25.35
C LEU A 418 14.11 -14.32 24.84
N PHE A 419 14.90 -13.94 23.83
CA PHE A 419 14.76 -12.65 23.16
C PHE A 419 13.40 -12.52 22.46
N GLY A 420 12.93 -13.57 21.80
CA GLY A 420 11.60 -13.59 21.21
C GLY A 420 10.51 -13.31 22.23
N LEU A 421 10.63 -13.91 23.42
CA LEU A 421 9.65 -13.83 24.49
C LEU A 421 9.71 -12.50 25.26
N TYR A 422 10.91 -12.05 25.67
CA TYR A 422 11.07 -10.87 26.53
C TYR A 422 11.29 -9.55 25.78
N GLN A 423 11.84 -9.59 24.57
CA GLN A 423 12.16 -8.40 23.78
C GLN A 423 11.18 -8.13 22.64
N GLY A 424 10.33 -9.11 22.29
CA GLY A 424 9.37 -8.98 21.20
C GLY A 424 9.97 -8.69 19.83
N MET A 425 11.26 -8.93 19.64
CA MET A 425 11.99 -8.68 18.41
C MET A 425 11.65 -9.72 17.33
N ARG A 426 11.80 -9.34 16.05
CA ARG A 426 11.67 -10.30 14.95
C ARG A 426 12.87 -11.24 14.91
N LEU A 427 12.66 -12.52 14.56
CA LEU A 427 13.73 -13.51 14.54
C LEU A 427 14.99 -13.04 13.80
N ASN A 428 14.84 -12.45 12.60
CA ASN A 428 16.02 -12.00 11.87
C ASN A 428 16.67 -10.77 12.51
N GLU A 429 15.91 -9.88 13.17
CA GLU A 429 16.47 -8.76 13.93
C GLU A 429 17.39 -9.29 15.05
N ILE A 430 16.96 -10.34 15.77
CA ILE A 430 17.77 -11.01 16.81
C ILE A 430 19.00 -11.66 16.18
N CYS A 431 18.81 -12.51 15.16
CA CYS A 431 19.88 -13.32 14.59
C CYS A 431 20.99 -12.50 13.91
N GLN A 432 20.69 -11.28 13.49
CA GLN A 432 21.66 -10.41 12.80
C GLN A 432 22.38 -9.43 13.72
N LEU A 433 22.06 -9.38 15.05
CA LEU A 433 22.68 -8.45 15.99
C LEU A 433 24.20 -8.59 16.01
N ARG A 434 24.85 -7.41 16.04
CA ARG A 434 26.28 -7.28 16.29
C ARG A 434 26.51 -6.85 17.74
N LEU A 435 27.71 -7.04 18.25
CA LEU A 435 28.06 -6.59 19.59
C LEU A 435 28.10 -5.06 19.70
N GLU A 436 28.36 -4.36 18.60
CA GLU A 436 28.31 -2.89 18.51
C GLU A 436 26.88 -2.31 18.61
N ASP A 437 25.85 -3.14 18.33
CA ASP A 437 24.45 -2.74 18.46
C ASP A 437 24.00 -2.73 19.93
N ILE A 438 24.80 -3.34 20.84
CA ILE A 438 24.51 -3.37 22.27
C ILE A 438 25.24 -2.20 22.92
N LYS A 439 24.48 -1.19 23.31
CA LYS A 439 24.95 0.08 23.84
C LYS A 439 24.44 0.30 25.26
N ARG A 440 25.03 1.28 25.94
CA ARG A 440 24.63 1.71 27.28
C ARG A 440 24.44 3.21 27.33
N GLU A 441 23.32 3.66 27.88
CA GLU A 441 22.99 5.08 28.06
C GLU A 441 22.18 5.25 29.34
N GLY A 442 22.56 6.20 30.19
CA GLY A 442 21.87 6.44 31.46
C GLY A 442 21.80 5.21 32.40
N GLY A 443 22.81 4.32 32.36
CA GLY A 443 22.83 3.08 33.15
C GLY A 443 22.02 1.93 32.54
N ILE A 444 21.33 2.12 31.43
CA ILE A 444 20.46 1.12 30.79
C ILE A 444 21.20 0.56 29.57
N ASP A 445 21.35 -0.77 29.53
CA ASP A 445 21.82 -1.48 28.34
C ASP A 445 20.68 -1.70 27.36
N PHE A 446 20.93 -1.49 26.05
CA PHE A 446 19.89 -1.58 25.04
C PHE A 446 20.42 -2.02 23.67
N PHE A 447 19.53 -2.56 22.86
CA PHE A 447 19.76 -2.88 21.46
C PHE A 447 19.39 -1.69 20.58
N ASP A 448 20.33 -1.17 19.81
CA ASP A 448 20.11 -0.13 18.81
C ASP A 448 19.79 -0.76 17.45
N ILE A 449 18.51 -0.97 17.19
CA ILE A 449 18.04 -1.62 15.97
C ILE A 449 17.92 -0.57 14.86
N ARG A 450 18.75 -0.70 13.82
CA ARG A 450 18.82 0.22 12.70
C ARG A 450 18.55 -0.47 11.37
N PRO A 451 17.97 0.23 10.36
CA PRO A 451 17.95 -0.26 8.98
C PRO A 451 19.35 -0.25 8.37
N ASP A 452 19.59 -1.15 7.40
CA ASP A 452 20.83 -1.19 6.63
C ASP A 452 21.19 0.18 6.03
N GLY A 453 22.47 0.55 6.10
CA GLY A 453 23.03 1.72 5.43
C GLY A 453 23.03 3.02 6.22
N MET A 454 22.51 3.10 7.44
CA MET A 454 22.62 4.28 8.29
C MET A 454 23.78 4.13 9.29
N SER A 455 24.98 4.51 8.89
CA SER A 455 26.11 4.78 9.78
C SER A 455 25.95 6.18 10.40
N ASP A 456 26.30 6.36 11.68
CA ASP A 456 26.41 7.69 12.33
C ASP A 456 27.52 8.57 11.73
N LYS A 457 28.35 8.03 10.85
CA LYS A 457 29.39 8.77 10.14
C LYS A 457 28.83 9.39 8.87
N LYS A 458 28.51 10.68 8.93
CA LYS A 458 28.28 11.51 7.73
C LYS A 458 29.44 11.32 6.76
N GLY A 459 29.21 10.67 5.63
CA GLY A 459 30.12 10.74 4.49
C GLY A 459 30.67 9.45 3.90
N GLN A 460 30.29 8.24 4.35
CA GLN A 460 30.72 7.00 3.69
C GLN A 460 29.54 6.06 3.42
N THR A 461 28.91 6.24 2.27
CA THR A 461 28.05 5.22 1.63
C THR A 461 28.96 4.16 1.00
N LYS A 462 29.49 3.25 1.80
CA LYS A 462 29.95 1.95 1.30
C LYS A 462 28.94 0.91 1.80
N GLN A 463 28.24 0.28 0.87
CA GLN A 463 27.57 -0.99 1.08
C GLN A 463 28.65 -2.02 1.44
N GLU A 464 29.00 -2.08 2.72
CA GLU A 464 29.73 -3.21 3.23
C GLU A 464 28.74 -4.36 3.45
N ASP A 465 29.13 -5.54 3.04
CA ASP A 465 28.37 -6.82 3.02
C ASP A 465 27.98 -7.33 4.43
N GLY A 466 27.61 -6.46 5.35
CA GLY A 466 27.40 -6.77 6.76
C GLY A 466 26.32 -6.01 7.52
N GLY A 467 25.59 -5.07 6.92
CA GLY A 467 24.61 -4.26 7.63
C GLY A 467 23.37 -5.03 8.13
N GLN A 468 22.65 -4.45 9.10
CA GLN A 468 21.38 -5.00 9.62
C GLN A 468 20.24 -4.78 8.61
N ARG A 469 19.46 -5.82 8.31
CA ARG A 469 18.30 -5.73 7.41
C ARG A 469 17.00 -5.61 8.20
N THR A 470 16.38 -4.44 8.18
CA THR A 470 15.03 -4.24 8.72
C THR A 470 14.01 -4.08 7.59
N LYS A 471 12.74 -4.41 7.88
CA LYS A 471 11.68 -4.44 6.86
C LYS A 471 11.29 -3.04 6.38
N THR A 472 11.41 -2.01 7.23
CA THR A 472 10.98 -0.62 6.96
C THR A 472 11.81 0.38 7.75
N ALA A 473 11.85 1.65 7.34
CA ALA A 473 12.45 2.75 8.10
C ALA A 473 11.86 2.90 9.52
N SER A 474 10.56 2.57 9.68
CA SER A 474 9.87 2.55 10.98
C SER A 474 10.37 1.46 11.94
N SER A 475 11.28 0.59 11.50
CA SER A 475 11.88 -0.44 12.36
C SER A 475 13.03 0.09 13.22
N ARG A 476 13.53 1.33 12.97
CA ARG A 476 14.56 1.94 13.81
C ARG A 476 13.99 2.18 15.21
N ARG A 477 14.64 1.60 16.20
CA ARG A 477 14.25 1.75 17.59
C ARG A 477 15.34 1.29 18.56
N ARG A 478 15.29 1.81 19.77
CA ARG A 478 16.11 1.37 20.89
C ARG A 478 15.27 0.43 21.76
N VAL A 479 15.75 -0.79 22.02
CA VAL A 479 15.06 -1.78 22.83
C VAL A 479 15.93 -2.09 24.04
N PRO A 480 15.57 -1.64 25.27
CA PRO A 480 16.32 -1.95 26.48
C PRO A 480 16.44 -3.45 26.70
N VAL A 481 17.54 -3.89 27.28
CA VAL A 481 17.70 -5.27 27.74
C VAL A 481 16.72 -5.51 28.89
N HIS A 482 15.87 -6.51 28.76
CA HIS A 482 14.91 -6.85 29.79
C HIS A 482 15.64 -7.30 31.08
N PRO A 483 15.21 -6.89 32.30
CA PRO A 483 15.87 -7.26 33.55
C PRO A 483 16.12 -8.77 33.69
N ARG A 484 15.12 -9.59 33.32
CA ARG A 484 15.25 -11.04 33.37
C ARG A 484 16.39 -11.61 32.54
N LEU A 485 16.66 -11.02 31.38
CA LEU A 485 17.80 -11.45 30.55
C LEU A 485 19.15 -11.07 31.20
N ALA A 486 19.21 -9.92 31.85
CA ALA A 486 20.40 -9.49 32.59
C ALA A 486 20.65 -10.44 33.78
N GLU A 487 19.62 -10.78 34.57
CA GLU A 487 19.67 -11.74 35.66
C GLU A 487 20.15 -13.14 35.23
N LEU A 488 19.74 -13.57 34.04
CA LEU A 488 20.18 -14.84 33.46
C LEU A 488 21.64 -14.81 32.97
N GLY A 489 22.35 -13.67 33.08
CA GLY A 489 23.76 -13.51 32.72
C GLY A 489 23.98 -13.12 31.27
N PHE A 490 23.01 -12.45 30.62
CA PHE A 490 23.15 -12.02 29.22
C PHE A 490 24.31 -11.04 29.05
N LEU A 491 24.52 -10.11 29.99
CA LEU A 491 25.60 -9.11 29.91
C LEU A 491 26.98 -9.75 30.04
N ASP A 492 27.11 -10.82 30.85
CA ASP A 492 28.33 -11.59 30.93
C ASP A 492 28.62 -12.34 29.61
N PHE A 493 27.59 -12.94 29.02
CA PHE A 493 27.71 -13.55 27.69
C PHE A 493 28.19 -12.56 26.64
N VAL A 494 27.68 -11.31 26.65
CA VAL A 494 28.14 -10.24 25.74
C VAL A 494 29.59 -9.87 25.99
N ARG A 495 30.00 -9.77 27.27
CA ARG A 495 31.38 -9.48 27.67
C ARG A 495 32.33 -10.56 27.16
N ASP A 496 32.03 -11.83 27.40
CA ASP A 496 32.84 -12.98 26.99
C ASP A 496 33.03 -13.01 25.45
N LEU A 497 31.97 -12.70 24.70
CA LEU A 497 32.06 -12.60 23.24
C LEU A 497 32.97 -11.43 22.77
N ARG A 498 32.91 -10.27 23.47
CA ARG A 498 33.78 -9.13 23.17
C ARG A 498 35.23 -9.45 23.47
N GLU A 499 35.51 -10.05 24.63
CA GLU A 499 36.85 -10.51 25.00
C GLU A 499 37.38 -11.57 24.04
N GLY A 500 36.50 -12.45 23.56
CA GLY A 500 36.81 -13.44 22.50
C GLY A 500 36.94 -12.85 21.08
N GLY A 501 36.93 -11.53 20.90
CA GLY A 501 37.10 -10.84 19.62
C GLY A 501 36.00 -11.16 18.60
N LYS A 502 34.78 -11.48 19.05
CA LYS A 502 33.65 -11.69 18.15
C LYS A 502 33.03 -10.37 17.74
N GLU A 503 32.51 -10.30 16.51
CA GLU A 503 31.79 -9.13 16.02
C GLU A 503 30.28 -9.27 16.20
N ARG A 504 29.81 -10.53 16.17
CA ARG A 504 28.37 -10.83 16.19
C ARG A 504 27.95 -11.44 17.53
N LEU A 505 26.71 -11.10 17.93
CA LEU A 505 26.11 -11.68 19.13
C LEU A 505 25.90 -13.20 19.01
N PHE A 506 25.62 -13.68 17.79
CA PHE A 506 25.42 -15.10 17.48
C PHE A 506 26.34 -15.53 16.33
N PRO A 507 27.64 -15.78 16.61
CA PRO A 507 28.66 -16.00 15.58
C PRO A 507 28.51 -17.35 14.85
N ASP A 508 27.78 -18.29 15.39
CA ASP A 508 27.50 -19.62 14.81
C ASP A 508 26.42 -19.57 13.71
N LEU A 509 25.67 -18.48 13.60
CA LEU A 509 24.66 -18.32 12.54
C LEU A 509 25.30 -17.87 11.22
N LYS A 510 24.89 -18.56 10.13
CA LYS A 510 25.35 -18.25 8.76
C LYS A 510 24.21 -17.67 7.93
N LYS A 511 24.55 -16.75 7.02
CA LYS A 511 23.58 -16.24 6.03
C LYS A 511 23.13 -17.39 5.10
N ASP A 512 21.83 -17.41 4.80
CA ASP A 512 21.29 -18.23 3.72
C ASP A 512 21.50 -17.54 2.34
N ILE A 513 21.10 -18.19 1.26
CA ILE A 513 21.19 -17.65 -0.11
C ILE A 513 20.40 -16.35 -0.30
N ARG A 514 19.40 -16.08 0.55
CA ARG A 514 18.59 -14.85 0.56
C ARG A 514 19.22 -13.75 1.40
N GLY A 515 20.34 -14.04 2.08
CA GLY A 515 21.05 -13.12 2.95
C GLY A 515 20.49 -13.01 4.38
N TYR A 516 19.68 -13.97 4.86
CA TYR A 516 19.13 -13.99 6.21
C TYR A 516 19.90 -14.92 7.14
N TYR A 517 20.18 -14.46 8.36
CA TYR A 517 20.81 -15.29 9.41
C TYR A 517 19.81 -16.22 10.12
N SER A 518 18.51 -15.90 10.01
CA SER A 518 17.44 -16.59 10.73
C SER A 518 17.05 -17.97 10.17
N ASP A 519 17.38 -18.30 8.94
CA ASP A 519 16.88 -19.52 8.26
C ASP A 519 17.32 -20.81 8.98
N GLY A 520 18.62 -20.91 9.29
CA GLY A 520 19.16 -22.06 10.03
C GLY A 520 18.54 -22.23 11.42
N PHE A 521 18.39 -21.10 12.13
CA PHE A 521 17.77 -21.08 13.44
C PHE A 521 16.28 -21.44 13.39
N GLN A 522 15.54 -20.89 12.41
CA GLN A 522 14.12 -21.20 12.22
C GLN A 522 13.89 -22.72 12.02
N LYS A 523 14.75 -23.37 11.24
CA LYS A 523 14.69 -24.82 11.03
C LYS A 523 14.99 -25.60 12.30
N TRP A 524 15.96 -25.15 13.09
CA TRP A 524 16.25 -25.74 14.38
C TRP A 524 15.07 -25.55 15.35
N PHE A 525 14.52 -24.36 15.44
CA PHE A 525 13.40 -24.05 16.34
C PHE A 525 12.15 -24.88 15.98
N SER A 526 11.86 -25.06 14.68
CA SER A 526 10.78 -25.95 14.27
C SER A 526 10.99 -27.38 14.79
N ARG A 527 12.23 -27.90 14.72
CA ARG A 527 12.56 -29.22 15.28
C ARG A 527 12.45 -29.26 16.80
N LEU A 528 12.74 -28.16 17.50
CA LEU A 528 12.54 -28.06 18.93
C LEU A 528 11.05 -28.23 19.25
N LEU A 529 10.17 -27.45 18.57
CA LEU A 529 8.72 -27.56 18.75
C LEU A 529 8.20 -28.97 18.49
N ASP A 530 8.66 -29.63 17.44
CA ASP A 530 8.30 -31.01 17.10
C ASP A 530 8.76 -31.99 18.21
N LYS A 531 10.01 -31.88 18.66
CA LYS A 531 10.58 -32.73 19.71
C LYS A 531 9.89 -32.57 21.06
N GLN A 532 9.53 -31.36 21.42
CA GLN A 532 8.85 -31.02 22.67
C GLN A 532 7.33 -31.21 22.60
N LYS A 533 6.78 -31.67 21.46
CA LYS A 533 5.32 -31.75 21.21
C LYS A 533 4.61 -30.43 21.52
N ALA A 534 5.26 -29.33 21.17
CA ALA A 534 4.76 -27.97 21.34
C ALA A 534 4.33 -27.33 20.01
N LYS A 535 4.45 -28.06 18.89
CA LYS A 535 4.09 -27.56 17.57
C LYS A 535 2.61 -27.75 17.31
N GLU A 536 1.97 -26.64 16.93
CA GLU A 536 0.59 -26.61 16.46
C GLU A 536 0.47 -25.84 15.15
N ALA A 537 -0.71 -25.94 14.50
CA ALA A 537 -1.04 -25.12 13.35
C ALA A 537 -0.93 -23.63 13.73
N LYS A 538 -0.35 -22.82 12.84
CA LYS A 538 -0.16 -21.38 13.05
C LYS A 538 0.81 -20.99 14.18
N THR A 539 1.57 -21.91 14.78
CA THR A 539 2.65 -21.60 15.73
C THR A 539 4.03 -21.62 15.06
N SER A 540 4.88 -20.70 15.44
CA SER A 540 6.25 -20.55 14.94
C SER A 540 7.05 -19.68 15.91
N PHE A 541 8.33 -19.39 15.61
CA PHE A 541 9.09 -18.42 16.40
C PHE A 541 8.37 -17.07 16.58
N HIS A 542 7.61 -16.64 15.57
CA HIS A 542 6.85 -15.39 15.63
C HIS A 542 5.77 -15.38 16.73
N SER A 543 5.33 -16.55 17.19
CA SER A 543 4.39 -16.72 18.29
C SER A 543 4.89 -16.08 19.59
N PHE A 544 6.21 -16.08 19.86
CA PHE A 544 6.80 -15.36 21.00
C PHE A 544 6.51 -13.87 20.97
N ARG A 545 6.52 -13.28 19.78
CA ARG A 545 6.20 -11.86 19.63
C ARG A 545 4.73 -11.56 19.92
N HIS A 546 3.83 -12.52 19.65
CA HIS A 546 2.43 -12.42 20.08
C HIS A 546 2.29 -12.61 21.60
N ASN A 547 3.05 -13.54 22.20
CA ASN A 547 3.12 -13.65 23.65
C ASN A 547 3.61 -12.35 24.29
N TRP A 548 4.69 -11.76 23.78
CA TRP A 548 5.22 -10.48 24.23
C TRP A 548 4.16 -9.36 24.12
N ALA A 549 3.47 -9.24 22.98
CA ALA A 549 2.43 -8.23 22.76
C ALA A 549 1.26 -8.39 23.74
N ASN A 550 0.87 -9.63 24.03
CA ASN A 550 -0.16 -9.96 25.01
C ASN A 550 0.29 -9.63 26.45
N ALA A 551 1.51 -9.99 26.81
CA ALA A 551 2.08 -9.67 28.13
C ALA A 551 2.14 -8.16 28.35
N MET A 552 2.61 -7.39 27.38
CA MET A 552 2.60 -5.93 27.42
C MET A 552 1.18 -5.36 27.57
N ARG A 553 0.19 -5.94 26.90
CA ARG A 553 -1.21 -5.55 27.02
C ARG A 553 -1.77 -5.83 28.41
N LEU A 554 -1.50 -7.00 28.95
CA LEU A 554 -1.92 -7.40 30.30
C LEU A 554 -1.25 -6.55 31.38
N ALA A 555 0.00 -6.14 31.14
CA ALA A 555 0.74 -5.21 32.02
C ALA A 555 0.25 -3.74 31.90
N GLY A 556 -0.83 -3.47 31.15
CA GLY A 556 -1.42 -2.14 31.01
C GLY A 556 -0.66 -1.18 30.09
N VAL A 557 0.32 -1.65 29.31
CA VAL A 557 1.08 -0.78 28.42
C VAL A 557 0.21 -0.29 27.25
N PRO A 558 0.10 1.01 27.01
CA PRO A 558 -0.72 1.58 25.91
C PRO A 558 -0.33 1.03 24.55
N GLN A 559 -1.31 0.90 23.64
CA GLN A 559 -1.11 0.31 22.30
C GLN A 559 -0.03 1.06 21.50
N GLU A 560 0.00 2.38 21.57
CA GLU A 560 0.99 3.22 20.90
C GLU A 560 2.42 2.88 21.34
N ARG A 561 2.64 2.78 22.67
CA ARG A 561 3.94 2.40 23.24
C ARG A 561 4.33 0.98 22.83
N ARG A 562 3.39 0.03 22.85
CA ARG A 562 3.63 -1.34 22.37
C ARG A 562 4.04 -1.37 20.91
N ARG A 563 3.41 -0.54 20.05
CA ARG A 563 3.77 -0.41 18.64
C ARG A 563 5.18 0.14 18.45
N LEU A 564 5.55 1.18 19.18
CA LEU A 564 6.89 1.77 19.16
C LEU A 564 7.96 0.76 19.57
N ILE A 565 7.82 0.14 20.73
CA ILE A 565 8.79 -0.82 21.26
C ILE A 565 8.89 -2.05 20.36
N GLY A 566 7.75 -2.55 19.86
CA GLY A 566 7.70 -3.69 18.96
C GLY A 566 8.16 -3.39 17.53
N GLY A 567 8.24 -2.12 17.11
CA GLY A 567 8.58 -1.75 15.72
C GLY A 567 7.50 -2.16 14.73
N TRP A 568 6.23 -1.95 15.04
CA TRP A 568 5.12 -2.03 14.11
C TRP A 568 4.95 -0.69 13.39
N LYS A 569 4.25 -0.71 12.24
CA LYS A 569 3.98 0.50 11.47
C LYS A 569 3.21 1.50 12.33
N ARG A 570 3.68 2.75 12.37
CA ARG A 570 2.99 3.87 13.01
C ARG A 570 1.71 4.19 12.25
N THR A 571 0.66 4.64 12.93
CA THR A 571 -0.51 5.24 12.29
C THR A 571 -0.23 6.71 11.99
N ALA A 572 -1.00 7.33 11.09
CA ALA A 572 -0.84 8.76 10.76
C ALA A 572 -0.94 9.68 11.99
N THR A 573 -1.65 9.25 13.04
CA THR A 573 -1.76 9.97 14.33
C THR A 573 -0.47 9.86 15.14
N ASP A 574 0.18 8.69 15.15
CA ASP A 574 1.45 8.45 15.87
C ASP A 574 2.61 9.26 15.25
N GLU A 575 2.55 9.56 13.95
CA GLU A 575 3.58 10.34 13.25
C GLU A 575 3.56 11.83 13.61
N LYS A 576 2.40 12.38 13.99
CA LYS A 576 2.23 13.79 14.35
C LYS A 576 2.70 14.15 15.78
N TYR A 577 2.80 13.16 16.68
CA TYR A 577 3.10 13.40 18.10
C TYR A 577 4.36 12.68 18.59
N GLY A 578 5.16 12.06 17.72
CA GLY A 578 6.20 11.13 18.13
C GLY A 578 7.62 11.67 18.15
N SER A 579 8.02 12.34 19.23
CA SER A 579 9.41 12.20 19.70
C SER A 579 9.63 10.75 20.17
N ASP A 580 10.81 10.19 19.91
CA ASP A 580 11.19 8.87 20.44
C ASP A 580 11.02 8.87 21.96
N LEU A 581 10.34 7.85 22.50
CA LEU A 581 10.19 7.69 23.95
C LEU A 581 11.58 7.67 24.63
N PRO A 582 11.75 8.33 25.79
CA PRO A 582 12.97 8.23 26.57
C PRO A 582 13.28 6.76 26.89
N LEU A 583 14.56 6.40 26.84
CA LEU A 583 15.00 5.01 27.04
C LEU A 583 14.55 4.45 28.42
N VAL A 584 14.53 5.31 29.44
CA VAL A 584 14.07 4.97 30.79
C VAL A 584 12.59 4.58 30.83
N GLU A 585 11.75 5.25 30.05
CA GLU A 585 10.32 4.91 29.96
C GLU A 585 10.11 3.58 29.25
N ILE A 586 10.83 3.36 28.13
CA ILE A 586 10.79 2.08 27.42
C ILE A 586 11.24 0.94 28.33
N TYR A 587 12.31 1.16 29.11
CA TYR A 587 12.80 0.19 30.08
C TYR A 587 11.76 -0.12 31.15
N SER A 588 11.15 0.91 31.74
CA SER A 588 10.08 0.77 32.72
C SER A 588 8.90 -0.03 32.20
N GLU A 589 8.45 0.26 30.96
CA GLU A 589 7.35 -0.48 30.36
C GLU A 589 7.71 -1.94 30.05
N LEU A 590 8.91 -2.18 29.53
CA LEU A 590 9.39 -3.51 29.20
C LEU A 590 9.55 -4.37 30.46
N SER A 591 10.04 -3.79 31.57
CA SER A 591 10.27 -4.47 32.84
C SER A 591 8.98 -4.97 33.52
N LYS A 592 7.81 -4.52 33.10
CA LYS A 592 6.51 -5.01 33.59
C LYS A 592 6.16 -6.41 33.07
N ILE A 593 6.86 -6.91 32.05
CA ILE A 593 6.61 -8.24 31.51
C ILE A 593 7.17 -9.30 32.44
N THR A 594 6.31 -10.21 32.84
CA THR A 594 6.71 -11.39 33.62
C THR A 594 6.03 -12.63 33.07
N TYR A 595 6.66 -13.79 33.30
CA TYR A 595 6.13 -15.10 32.96
C TYR A 595 6.30 -16.02 34.18
N THR A 596 5.92 -15.52 35.35
CA THR A 596 6.08 -16.21 36.62
C THR A 596 5.16 -17.41 36.76
N ASP A 597 4.10 -17.46 35.98
CA ASP A 597 3.15 -18.57 35.86
C ASP A 597 3.70 -19.77 35.08
N ILE A 598 4.84 -19.63 34.43
CA ILE A 598 5.53 -20.68 33.68
C ILE A 598 6.70 -21.21 34.50
N ALA A 599 6.52 -22.38 35.12
CA ALA A 599 7.49 -22.95 36.05
C ALA A 599 8.89 -23.16 35.42
N ALA A 600 8.93 -23.65 34.18
CA ALA A 600 10.18 -23.83 33.43
C ALA A 600 10.95 -22.52 33.21
N ILE A 601 10.26 -21.40 33.02
CA ILE A 601 10.87 -20.06 32.85
C ILE A 601 11.35 -19.54 34.22
N GLY A 602 10.58 -19.77 35.27
CA GLY A 602 10.97 -19.43 36.64
C GLY A 602 12.22 -20.15 37.11
N ALA A 603 12.40 -21.40 36.65
CA ALA A 603 13.54 -22.26 37.00
C ALA A 603 14.85 -21.95 36.25
N LEU A 604 14.80 -21.12 35.16
CA LEU A 604 15.99 -20.64 34.46
C LEU A 604 16.77 -19.64 35.28
#